data_2450e2c145b5765eded87bfbfbc8df68
#
_entry.id   2450e2c145b5765eded87bfbfbc8df68
#
_cell.length_a   1.000
_cell.length_b   1.000
_cell.length_c   1.000
_cell.angle_alpha   90.00
_cell.angle_beta   90.00
_cell.angle_gamma   90.00
#
_symmetry.space_group_name_H-M   'P 1'
#
loop_
_entity.id
_entity.type
_entity.pdbx_description
1 polymer ?
#
loop_
_entity_poly.entity_id
_entity_poly.type
_entity_poly.pdbx_seq_one_letter_code
_entity_poly.pdbx_strand_id
1 'polypeptide(L)'
;IAVRIIRACREMGIQTVAVYSEADRDCLHTLLADEAICIGPAPSSQSYLNMEQILAATVALNADAIHPGFGFLSENAKFAKLCAECNIAFIGPSAEIINRMGNKSEARRTMIEAGVPVVPGSKEPVHQAEEALEMAKSIGFPVMIKASSLHGGKGMRISRSEEDFTENFNAAQLESVKGFSDDTMYIEKYIEKPRHIEFQIMADKFGN
;
A
#
# COMPACT_ATOMS: atom_id res chain seq x y z
N ILE A 1 14.23 6.14 -7.21
CA ILE A 1 12.96 6.82 -7.49
C ILE A 1 13.17 8.34 -7.57
N ALA A 2 13.73 9.01 -6.55
CA ALA A 2 13.95 10.46 -6.55
C ALA A 2 14.70 10.95 -7.79
N VAL A 3 15.76 10.28 -8.20
CA VAL A 3 16.51 10.60 -9.44
C VAL A 3 15.60 10.56 -10.68
N ARG A 4 14.68 9.61 -10.76
CA ARG A 4 13.74 9.51 -11.89
C ARG A 4 12.78 10.70 -11.92
N ILE A 5 12.29 11.10 -10.74
CA ILE A 5 11.39 12.27 -10.60
C ILE A 5 12.13 13.56 -10.96
N ILE A 6 13.34 13.78 -10.41
CA ILE A 6 14.16 14.95 -10.67
C ILE A 6 14.46 15.10 -12.18
N ARG A 7 14.78 14.01 -12.87
CA ARG A 7 15.00 14.03 -14.33
C ARG A 7 13.73 14.45 -15.09
N ALA A 8 12.57 13.90 -14.74
CA ALA A 8 11.32 14.28 -15.37
C ALA A 8 10.96 15.76 -15.11
N CYS A 9 11.14 16.25 -13.88
CA CYS A 9 10.95 17.66 -13.54
C CYS A 9 11.85 18.58 -14.34
N ARG A 10 13.12 18.20 -14.49
CA ARG A 10 14.09 18.96 -15.31
C ARG A 10 13.68 19.04 -16.77
N GLU A 11 13.20 17.94 -17.37
CA GLU A 11 12.65 17.92 -18.75
C GLU A 11 11.43 18.83 -18.90
N MET A 12 10.64 18.98 -17.83
CA MET A 12 9.46 19.85 -17.78
C MET A 12 9.76 21.29 -17.38
N GLY A 13 11.02 21.64 -17.07
CA GLY A 13 11.39 22.97 -16.57
C GLY A 13 10.91 23.27 -15.15
N ILE A 14 10.67 22.24 -14.32
CA ILE A 14 10.22 22.34 -12.93
C ILE A 14 11.44 22.25 -12.02
N GLN A 15 11.59 23.21 -11.12
CA GLN A 15 12.63 23.20 -10.10
C GLN A 15 12.37 22.12 -9.05
N THR A 16 13.45 21.58 -8.49
CA THR A 16 13.39 20.44 -7.57
C THR A 16 14.17 20.69 -6.29
N VAL A 17 13.57 20.31 -5.18
CA VAL A 17 14.22 20.23 -3.87
C VAL A 17 14.29 18.77 -3.45
N ALA A 18 15.50 18.24 -3.28
CA ALA A 18 15.70 16.91 -2.73
C ALA A 18 15.74 16.95 -1.19
N VAL A 19 14.92 16.15 -0.54
CA VAL A 19 15.06 15.89 0.91
C VAL A 19 15.96 14.68 1.14
N TYR A 20 16.78 14.71 2.19
CA TYR A 20 17.67 13.60 2.54
C TYR A 20 17.88 13.48 4.05
N SER A 21 18.11 12.25 4.52
CA SER A 21 18.64 12.01 5.87
C SER A 21 20.15 12.23 5.89
N GLU A 22 20.73 12.42 7.07
CA GLU A 22 22.21 12.59 7.20
C GLU A 22 23.00 11.49 6.49
N ALA A 23 22.49 10.25 6.49
CA ALA A 23 23.14 9.11 5.84
C ALA A 23 23.12 9.19 4.31
N ASP A 24 22.19 9.93 3.72
CA ASP A 24 21.98 10.01 2.27
C ASP A 24 22.53 11.32 1.67
N ARG A 25 23.31 12.07 2.43
CA ARG A 25 23.86 13.38 2.02
C ARG A 25 24.52 13.38 0.66
N ASP A 26 25.30 12.36 0.37
CA ASP A 26 26.09 12.25 -0.85
C ASP A 26 25.45 11.38 -1.93
N CYS A 27 24.14 11.07 -1.77
CA CYS A 27 23.38 10.30 -2.74
C CYS A 27 23.11 11.09 -4.01
N LEU A 28 23.00 10.40 -5.14
CA LEU A 28 22.86 11.01 -6.46
C LEU A 28 21.69 12.00 -6.57
N HIS A 29 20.60 11.79 -5.88
CA HIS A 29 19.44 12.68 -5.94
C HIS A 29 19.74 14.06 -5.34
N THR A 30 20.57 14.15 -4.30
CA THR A 30 20.97 15.43 -3.70
C THR A 30 21.85 16.25 -4.63
N LEU A 31 22.67 15.55 -5.44
CA LEU A 31 23.58 16.18 -6.42
C LEU A 31 22.87 16.61 -7.70
N LEU A 32 21.73 16.01 -8.02
CA LEU A 32 21.00 16.26 -9.26
C LEU A 32 19.85 17.26 -9.11
N ALA A 33 19.32 17.44 -7.91
CA ALA A 33 18.29 18.44 -7.65
C ALA A 33 18.84 19.86 -7.70
N ASP A 34 17.97 20.84 -7.91
CA ASP A 34 18.35 22.26 -7.91
C ASP A 34 18.73 22.71 -6.49
N GLU A 35 18.02 22.20 -5.48
CA GLU A 35 18.33 22.39 -4.07
C GLU A 35 18.23 21.06 -3.31
N ALA A 36 18.87 20.96 -2.15
CA ALA A 36 18.79 19.80 -1.29
C ALA A 36 18.82 20.21 0.18
N ILE A 37 17.99 19.57 1.01
CA ILE A 37 17.85 19.88 2.43
C ILE A 37 17.85 18.60 3.28
N CYS A 38 18.63 18.63 4.38
CA CYS A 38 18.63 17.57 5.37
C CYS A 38 17.37 17.65 6.22
N ILE A 39 16.63 16.56 6.33
CA ILE A 39 15.38 16.47 7.11
C ILE A 39 15.52 15.65 8.39
N GLY A 40 16.73 15.27 8.78
CA GLY A 40 16.99 14.58 10.04
C GLY A 40 18.05 13.48 9.95
N PRO A 41 18.24 12.75 11.06
CA PRO A 41 19.24 11.70 11.15
C PRO A 41 18.87 10.47 10.31
N ALA A 42 19.77 9.48 10.24
CA ALA A 42 19.62 8.26 9.44
C ALA A 42 18.33 7.46 9.66
N PRO A 43 17.80 7.28 10.89
CA PRO A 43 16.55 6.54 11.08
C PRO A 43 15.37 7.19 10.36
N SER A 44 14.66 6.42 9.54
CA SER A 44 13.53 6.93 8.74
C SER A 44 12.39 7.52 9.58
N SER A 45 12.18 7.01 10.80
CA SER A 45 11.20 7.57 11.75
C SER A 45 11.49 9.02 12.17
N GLN A 46 12.75 9.44 12.07
CA GLN A 46 13.20 10.77 12.44
C GLN A 46 13.51 11.66 11.22
N SER A 47 13.32 11.15 10.02
CA SER A 47 13.59 11.82 8.74
C SER A 47 12.44 11.62 7.76
N TYR A 48 12.48 10.60 6.91
CA TYR A 48 11.50 10.37 5.83
C TYR A 48 10.07 10.07 6.27
N LEU A 49 9.85 9.66 7.53
CA LEU A 49 8.53 9.48 8.13
C LEU A 49 8.11 10.64 9.06
N ASN A 50 8.99 11.63 9.23
CA ASN A 50 8.69 12.83 10.02
C ASN A 50 7.95 13.86 9.15
N MET A 51 6.62 13.81 9.20
CA MET A 51 5.75 14.67 8.40
C MET A 51 5.98 16.16 8.65
N GLU A 52 6.17 16.52 9.93
CA GLU A 52 6.37 17.93 10.34
C GLU A 52 7.67 18.48 9.76
N GLN A 53 8.74 17.68 9.79
CA GLN A 53 10.03 18.10 9.26
C GLN A 53 9.99 18.27 7.73
N ILE A 54 9.29 17.37 7.02
CA ILE A 54 9.13 17.47 5.57
C ILE A 54 8.30 18.71 5.21
N LEU A 55 7.19 18.96 5.91
CA LEU A 55 6.36 20.15 5.68
C LEU A 55 7.13 21.44 6.01
N ALA A 56 7.89 21.46 7.10
CA ALA A 56 8.72 22.61 7.45
C ALA A 56 9.76 22.90 6.36
N ALA A 57 10.43 21.88 5.83
CA ALA A 57 11.37 22.00 4.72
C ALA A 57 10.67 22.53 3.45
N THR A 58 9.48 22.02 3.14
CA THR A 58 8.67 22.45 1.98
C THR A 58 8.32 23.94 2.07
N VAL A 59 7.86 24.40 3.21
CA VAL A 59 7.51 25.82 3.44
C VAL A 59 8.76 26.71 3.44
N ALA A 60 9.84 26.26 4.08
CA ALA A 60 11.08 27.06 4.17
C ALA A 60 11.71 27.31 2.79
N LEU A 61 11.53 26.38 1.85
CA LEU A 61 12.06 26.47 0.48
C LEU A 61 11.01 26.89 -0.56
N ASN A 62 9.84 27.34 -0.09
CA ASN A 62 8.72 27.80 -0.94
C ASN A 62 8.34 26.80 -2.05
N ALA A 63 8.37 25.50 -1.75
CA ALA A 63 7.96 24.50 -2.73
C ALA A 63 6.43 24.39 -2.78
N ASP A 64 5.87 24.36 -3.99
CA ASP A 64 4.42 24.33 -4.23
C ASP A 64 3.83 22.92 -4.12
N ALA A 65 4.67 21.90 -4.28
CA ALA A 65 4.23 20.52 -4.35
C ALA A 65 5.23 19.55 -3.68
N ILE A 66 4.70 18.40 -3.24
CA ILE A 66 5.48 17.28 -2.77
C ILE A 66 5.19 16.05 -3.62
N HIS A 67 6.23 15.46 -4.22
CA HIS A 67 6.15 14.13 -4.79
C HIS A 67 6.65 13.12 -3.75
N PRO A 68 5.78 12.27 -3.20
CA PRO A 68 6.15 11.39 -2.08
C PRO A 68 7.02 10.20 -2.50
N GLY A 69 7.25 10.02 -3.80
CA GLY A 69 7.98 8.88 -4.33
C GLY A 69 7.19 7.57 -4.21
N PHE A 70 7.85 6.55 -3.69
CA PHE A 70 7.30 5.21 -3.48
C PHE A 70 7.63 4.75 -2.05
N GLY A 71 6.66 4.14 -1.37
CA GLY A 71 6.79 3.76 0.05
C GLY A 71 6.73 4.95 1.00
N PHE A 72 7.21 4.79 2.22
CA PHE A 72 7.18 5.80 3.28
C PHE A 72 5.81 6.51 3.39
N LEU A 73 5.74 7.80 3.06
CA LEU A 73 4.53 8.61 3.18
C LEU A 73 3.65 8.61 1.92
N SER A 74 4.03 7.89 0.87
CA SER A 74 3.25 7.87 -0.40
C SER A 74 1.85 7.27 -0.24
N GLU A 75 1.66 6.37 0.73
CA GLU A 75 0.38 5.74 1.05
C GLU A 75 -0.18 6.22 2.40
N ASN A 76 0.28 7.39 2.87
CA ASN A 76 -0.14 7.95 4.15
C ASN A 76 -1.20 9.03 3.95
N ALA A 77 -2.46 8.69 4.23
CA ALA A 77 -3.59 9.61 4.09
C ALA A 77 -3.50 10.85 5.00
N LYS A 78 -2.93 10.70 6.20
CA LYS A 78 -2.72 11.83 7.12
C LYS A 78 -1.75 12.84 6.50
N PHE A 79 -0.67 12.37 5.89
CA PHE A 79 0.30 13.24 5.24
C PHE A 79 -0.30 13.96 4.03
N ALA A 80 -1.03 13.25 3.17
CA ALA A 80 -1.74 13.86 2.03
C ALA A 80 -2.75 14.93 2.49
N LYS A 81 -3.46 14.69 3.61
CA LYS A 81 -4.37 15.67 4.21
C LYS A 81 -3.62 16.90 4.73
N LEU A 82 -2.51 16.71 5.45
CA LEU A 82 -1.68 17.80 5.96
C LEU A 82 -1.11 18.67 4.83
N CYS A 83 -0.66 18.07 3.72
CA CYS A 83 -0.24 18.82 2.54
C CYS A 83 -1.36 19.73 2.03
N ALA A 84 -2.58 19.20 1.88
CA ALA A 84 -3.73 19.97 1.44
C ALA A 84 -4.10 21.12 2.41
N GLU A 85 -4.04 20.89 3.73
CA GLU A 85 -4.27 21.90 4.76
C GLU A 85 -3.22 23.03 4.73
N CYS A 86 -2.00 22.73 4.29
CA CYS A 86 -0.92 23.68 4.08
C CYS A 86 -0.90 24.33 2.67
N ASN A 87 -1.89 24.09 1.83
CA ASN A 87 -1.92 24.49 0.41
C ASN A 87 -0.73 23.97 -0.42
N ILE A 88 -0.18 22.83 -0.05
CA ILE A 88 0.88 22.13 -0.78
C ILE A 88 0.24 21.04 -1.64
N ALA A 89 0.54 21.02 -2.94
CA ALA A 89 0.03 19.98 -3.82
C ALA A 89 0.73 18.63 -3.53
N PHE A 90 -0.04 17.64 -3.08
CA PHE A 90 0.44 16.27 -2.97
C PHE A 90 0.32 15.59 -4.33
N ILE A 91 1.45 15.16 -4.91
CA ILE A 91 1.47 14.45 -6.21
C ILE A 91 1.09 13.00 -5.98
N GLY A 92 -0.22 12.75 -6.00
CA GLY A 92 -0.81 11.45 -5.70
C GLY A 92 -2.32 11.55 -5.49
N PRO A 93 -2.98 10.45 -5.10
CA PRO A 93 -4.40 10.43 -4.79
C PRO A 93 -4.75 11.31 -3.58
N SER A 94 -6.03 11.66 -3.44
CA SER A 94 -6.53 12.33 -2.24
C SER A 94 -6.40 11.43 -0.98
N ALA A 95 -6.38 12.05 0.19
CA ALA A 95 -6.35 11.33 1.46
C ALA A 95 -7.49 10.31 1.60
N GLU A 96 -8.68 10.64 1.09
CA GLU A 96 -9.84 9.73 1.07
C GLU A 96 -9.57 8.48 0.22
N ILE A 97 -9.04 8.68 -0.98
CA ILE A 97 -8.72 7.56 -1.89
C ILE A 97 -7.60 6.69 -1.31
N ILE A 98 -6.55 7.30 -0.70
CA ILE A 98 -5.50 6.55 -0.03
C ILE A 98 -6.07 5.68 1.09
N ASN A 99 -6.96 6.21 1.93
CA ASN A 99 -7.60 5.43 3.00
C ASN A 99 -8.45 4.29 2.43
N ARG A 100 -9.31 4.58 1.45
CA ARG A 100 -10.22 3.60 0.83
C ARG A 100 -9.45 2.46 0.16
N MET A 101 -8.41 2.79 -0.61
CA MET A 101 -7.62 1.79 -1.33
C MET A 101 -6.58 1.09 -0.44
N GLY A 102 -6.17 1.71 0.66
CA GLY A 102 -5.29 1.10 1.66
C GLY A 102 -5.97 0.02 2.50
N ASN A 103 -7.29 0.08 2.65
CA ASN A 103 -8.09 -0.98 3.28
C ASN A 103 -8.48 -2.05 2.26
N LYS A 104 -7.92 -3.26 2.39
CA LYS A 104 -8.12 -4.36 1.41
C LYS A 104 -9.59 -4.71 1.19
N SER A 105 -10.40 -4.74 2.25
CA SER A 105 -11.82 -5.07 2.17
C SER A 105 -12.61 -3.97 1.46
N GLU A 106 -12.34 -2.71 1.80
CA GLU A 106 -12.96 -1.55 1.14
C GLU A 106 -12.53 -1.40 -0.32
N ALA A 107 -11.24 -1.59 -0.61
CA ALA A 107 -10.73 -1.58 -1.97
C ALA A 107 -11.42 -2.65 -2.82
N ARG A 108 -11.53 -3.88 -2.30
CA ARG A 108 -12.24 -4.97 -2.98
C ARG A 108 -13.70 -4.64 -3.24
N ARG A 109 -14.43 -4.13 -2.23
CA ARG A 109 -15.83 -3.73 -2.37
C ARG A 109 -15.98 -2.65 -3.44
N THR A 110 -15.15 -1.62 -3.39
CA THR A 110 -15.14 -0.52 -4.37
C THR A 110 -14.91 -1.05 -5.80
N MET A 111 -14.00 -2.00 -5.99
CA MET A 111 -13.75 -2.59 -7.30
C MET A 111 -14.95 -3.42 -7.80
N ILE A 112 -15.59 -4.20 -6.92
CA ILE A 112 -16.80 -4.96 -7.27
C ILE A 112 -17.94 -4.02 -7.67
N GLU A 113 -18.17 -2.95 -6.91
CA GLU A 113 -19.19 -1.93 -7.21
C GLU A 113 -18.93 -1.22 -8.54
N ALA A 114 -17.67 -1.02 -8.88
CA ALA A 114 -17.24 -0.45 -10.15
C ALA A 114 -17.26 -1.44 -11.34
N GLY A 115 -17.67 -2.71 -11.11
CA GLY A 115 -17.69 -3.74 -12.14
C GLY A 115 -16.30 -4.26 -12.56
N VAL A 116 -15.26 -3.97 -11.77
CA VAL A 116 -13.89 -4.46 -12.03
C VAL A 116 -13.78 -5.91 -11.54
N PRO A 117 -13.29 -6.84 -12.38
CA PRO A 117 -13.07 -8.21 -11.96
C PRO A 117 -12.09 -8.30 -10.79
N VAL A 118 -12.45 -9.05 -9.78
CA VAL A 118 -11.60 -9.33 -8.62
C VAL A 118 -11.40 -10.83 -8.46
N VAL A 119 -10.34 -11.23 -7.77
CA VAL A 119 -10.12 -12.65 -7.45
C VAL A 119 -11.33 -13.16 -6.64
N PRO A 120 -12.00 -14.26 -7.06
CA PRO A 120 -13.12 -14.84 -6.31
C PRO A 120 -12.70 -15.17 -4.87
N GLY A 121 -13.53 -14.84 -3.89
CA GLY A 121 -13.22 -15.10 -2.49
C GLY A 121 -14.34 -14.67 -1.55
N SER A 122 -14.14 -14.91 -0.25
CA SER A 122 -15.08 -14.52 0.78
C SER A 122 -15.31 -13.01 0.79
N LYS A 123 -16.57 -12.59 0.91
CA LYS A 123 -16.93 -11.18 1.10
C LYS A 123 -16.78 -10.78 2.56
N GLU A 124 -17.18 -11.70 3.43
CA GLU A 124 -17.15 -11.56 4.88
C GLU A 124 -16.11 -12.53 5.46
N PRO A 125 -15.61 -12.25 6.67
CA PRO A 125 -14.78 -13.20 7.39
C PRO A 125 -15.52 -14.49 7.71
N VAL A 126 -14.78 -15.59 7.79
CA VAL A 126 -15.30 -16.91 8.22
C VAL A 126 -14.56 -17.38 9.46
N HIS A 127 -15.30 -17.99 10.38
CA HIS A 127 -14.76 -18.45 11.66
C HIS A 127 -14.86 -19.97 11.83
N GLN A 128 -15.70 -20.64 11.03
CA GLN A 128 -15.95 -22.07 11.12
C GLN A 128 -15.50 -22.80 9.85
N ALA A 129 -14.83 -23.94 10.04
CA ALA A 129 -14.26 -24.71 8.94
C ALA A 129 -15.32 -25.23 7.96
N GLU A 130 -16.51 -25.58 8.47
CA GLU A 130 -17.63 -26.10 7.66
C GLU A 130 -18.18 -25.02 6.72
N GLU A 131 -18.40 -23.81 7.23
CA GLU A 131 -18.85 -22.67 6.43
C GLU A 131 -17.80 -22.28 5.37
N ALA A 132 -16.52 -22.27 5.78
CA ALA A 132 -15.40 -21.98 4.92
C ALA A 132 -15.26 -23.02 3.79
N LEU A 133 -15.53 -24.31 4.07
CA LEU A 133 -15.49 -25.39 3.09
C LEU A 133 -16.57 -25.22 2.01
N GLU A 134 -17.81 -24.93 2.41
CA GLU A 134 -18.89 -24.69 1.44
C GLU A 134 -18.59 -23.49 0.55
N MET A 135 -17.99 -22.45 1.11
CA MET A 135 -17.51 -21.31 0.33
C MET A 135 -16.38 -21.71 -0.63
N ALA A 136 -15.40 -22.48 -0.17
CA ALA A 136 -14.32 -22.99 -1.01
C ALA A 136 -14.84 -23.82 -2.18
N LYS A 137 -15.85 -24.66 -1.96
CA LYS A 137 -16.55 -25.42 -3.02
C LYS A 137 -17.16 -24.50 -4.08
N SER A 138 -17.82 -23.42 -3.62
CA SER A 138 -18.44 -22.45 -4.52
C SER A 138 -17.44 -21.67 -5.36
N ILE A 139 -16.27 -21.36 -4.81
CA ILE A 139 -15.14 -20.68 -5.47
C ILE A 139 -14.43 -21.66 -6.44
N GLY A 140 -14.38 -22.93 -6.08
CA GLY A 140 -13.65 -23.99 -6.77
C GLY A 140 -12.18 -24.07 -6.35
N PHE A 141 -11.72 -25.28 -6.05
CA PHE A 141 -10.32 -25.54 -5.69
C PHE A 141 -9.36 -25.32 -6.88
N PRO A 142 -8.05 -25.01 -6.64
CA PRO A 142 -7.46 -24.75 -5.34
C PRO A 142 -7.86 -23.41 -4.77
N VAL A 143 -7.84 -23.30 -3.43
CA VAL A 143 -8.11 -22.06 -2.69
C VAL A 143 -6.97 -21.72 -1.74
N MET A 144 -6.86 -20.43 -1.42
CA MET A 144 -5.94 -19.90 -0.40
C MET A 144 -6.76 -19.53 0.85
N ILE A 145 -6.38 -20.09 1.98
CA ILE A 145 -6.87 -19.76 3.31
C ILE A 145 -5.93 -18.71 3.90
N LYS A 146 -6.47 -17.60 4.38
CA LYS A 146 -5.70 -16.46 4.92
C LYS A 146 -6.24 -16.02 6.26
N ALA A 147 -5.37 -15.83 7.24
CA ALA A 147 -5.76 -15.14 8.47
C ALA A 147 -5.75 -13.61 8.26
N SER A 148 -6.72 -12.92 8.87
CA SER A 148 -6.90 -11.46 8.76
C SER A 148 -5.71 -10.68 9.28
N SER A 149 -5.19 -11.07 10.44
CA SER A 149 -4.18 -10.33 11.20
C SER A 149 -2.74 -10.57 10.75
N LEU A 150 -2.49 -11.52 9.82
CA LEU A 150 -1.15 -11.91 9.46
C LEU A 150 -0.65 -11.19 8.20
N HIS A 151 0.56 -10.64 8.30
CA HIS A 151 1.26 -9.97 7.22
C HIS A 151 2.51 -10.77 6.81
N GLY A 152 2.91 -10.66 5.56
CA GLY A 152 4.17 -11.26 5.10
C GLY A 152 4.12 -12.78 4.86
N GLY A 153 2.94 -13.34 4.56
CA GLY A 153 2.80 -14.75 4.14
C GLY A 153 2.69 -15.79 5.26
N LYS A 154 2.72 -15.38 6.53
CA LYS A 154 2.41 -16.27 7.67
C LYS A 154 0.88 -16.49 7.76
N GLY A 155 0.45 -17.62 8.33
CA GLY A 155 -0.98 -17.94 8.48
C GLY A 155 -1.73 -18.09 7.15
N MET A 156 -1.02 -18.42 6.07
CA MET A 156 -1.62 -18.76 4.78
C MET A 156 -1.40 -20.23 4.47
N ARG A 157 -2.46 -20.87 3.97
CA ARG A 157 -2.42 -22.27 3.52
C ARG A 157 -3.12 -22.39 2.17
N ILE A 158 -2.55 -23.21 1.29
CA ILE A 158 -3.20 -23.57 0.04
C ILE A 158 -3.89 -24.91 0.24
N SER A 159 -5.18 -24.94 -0.03
CA SER A 159 -5.94 -26.17 -0.06
C SER A 159 -6.28 -26.54 -1.51
N ARG A 160 -5.95 -27.76 -1.90
CA ARG A 160 -6.08 -28.20 -3.29
C ARG A 160 -7.34 -29.01 -3.54
N SER A 161 -7.91 -29.55 -2.48
CA SER A 161 -9.14 -30.37 -2.51
C SER A 161 -9.94 -30.22 -1.22
N GLU A 162 -11.11 -30.85 -1.19
CA GLU A 162 -11.95 -30.88 0.00
C GLU A 162 -11.32 -31.68 1.15
N GLU A 163 -10.55 -32.71 0.79
CA GLU A 163 -9.97 -33.62 1.79
C GLU A 163 -8.93 -32.91 2.68
N ASP A 164 -8.16 -31.98 2.13
CA ASP A 164 -7.10 -31.28 2.88
C ASP A 164 -7.57 -29.95 3.45
N PHE A 165 -8.78 -29.49 3.10
CA PHE A 165 -9.25 -28.14 3.45
C PHE A 165 -9.42 -27.92 4.96
N THR A 166 -10.16 -28.79 5.64
CA THR A 166 -10.48 -28.63 7.07
C THR A 166 -9.21 -28.64 7.93
N GLU A 167 -8.26 -29.51 7.64
CA GLU A 167 -6.98 -29.56 8.33
C GLU A 167 -6.19 -28.25 8.13
N ASN A 168 -6.06 -27.80 6.89
CA ASN A 168 -5.38 -26.57 6.53
C ASN A 168 -6.04 -25.32 7.16
N PHE A 169 -7.36 -25.26 7.19
CA PHE A 169 -8.13 -24.18 7.83
C PHE A 169 -7.85 -24.10 9.32
N ASN A 170 -8.01 -25.21 10.02
CA ASN A 170 -7.80 -25.28 11.46
C ASN A 170 -6.34 -24.96 11.86
N ALA A 171 -5.38 -25.44 11.07
CA ALA A 171 -3.97 -25.15 11.29
C ALA A 171 -3.65 -23.66 11.11
N ALA A 172 -4.18 -23.02 10.05
CA ALA A 172 -4.00 -21.60 9.81
C ALA A 172 -4.67 -20.73 10.89
N GLN A 173 -5.89 -21.09 11.30
CA GLN A 173 -6.64 -20.39 12.34
C GLN A 173 -5.93 -20.50 13.70
N LEU A 174 -5.46 -21.69 14.07
CA LEU A 174 -4.72 -21.90 15.33
C LEU A 174 -3.41 -21.08 15.36
N GLU A 175 -2.72 -20.95 14.24
CA GLU A 175 -1.52 -20.11 14.11
C GLU A 175 -1.87 -18.62 14.34
N SER A 176 -2.98 -18.15 13.77
CA SER A 176 -3.47 -16.79 13.94
C SER A 176 -3.87 -16.49 15.39
N VAL A 177 -4.65 -17.38 16.00
CA VAL A 177 -5.08 -17.24 17.40
C VAL A 177 -3.87 -17.20 18.34
N LYS A 178 -2.89 -18.07 18.14
CA LYS A 178 -1.68 -18.10 18.98
C LYS A 178 -0.80 -16.86 18.82
N GLY A 179 -0.73 -16.31 17.62
CA GLY A 179 0.14 -15.17 17.35
C GLY A 179 -0.51 -13.81 17.62
N PHE A 180 -1.82 -13.69 17.43
CA PHE A 180 -2.51 -12.40 17.36
C PHE A 180 -3.85 -12.36 18.10
N SER A 181 -4.28 -13.47 18.73
CA SER A 181 -5.58 -13.61 19.38
C SER A 181 -6.77 -13.29 18.45
N ASP A 182 -6.64 -13.61 17.16
CA ASP A 182 -7.62 -13.35 16.11
C ASP A 182 -7.89 -14.64 15.32
N ASP A 183 -9.14 -15.08 15.30
CA ASP A 183 -9.61 -16.29 14.63
C ASP A 183 -10.23 -16.02 13.24
N THR A 184 -10.16 -14.77 12.79
CA THR A 184 -10.77 -14.30 11.56
C THR A 184 -10.02 -14.81 10.33
N MET A 185 -10.73 -15.56 9.48
CA MET A 185 -10.16 -16.16 8.28
C MET A 185 -10.87 -15.66 7.02
N TYR A 186 -10.16 -15.69 5.91
CA TYR A 186 -10.66 -15.40 4.55
C TYR A 186 -10.27 -16.51 3.59
N ILE A 187 -11.14 -16.80 2.63
CA ILE A 187 -10.91 -17.78 1.59
C ILE A 187 -10.88 -17.07 0.24
N GLU A 188 -9.87 -17.35 -0.56
CA GLU A 188 -9.74 -16.78 -1.91
C GLU A 188 -9.37 -17.87 -2.92
N LYS A 189 -9.76 -17.67 -4.18
CA LYS A 189 -9.27 -18.53 -5.27
C LYS A 189 -7.76 -18.45 -5.32
N TYR A 190 -7.08 -19.59 -5.31
CA TYR A 190 -5.64 -19.62 -5.56
C TYR A 190 -5.38 -19.59 -7.06
N ILE A 191 -4.65 -18.57 -7.51
CA ILE A 191 -4.26 -18.43 -8.91
C ILE A 191 -2.90 -19.12 -9.08
N GLU A 192 -2.90 -20.17 -9.85
CA GLU A 192 -1.65 -20.90 -10.19
C GLU A 192 -0.85 -20.14 -11.24
N LYS A 193 0.47 -20.05 -11.03
CA LYS A 193 1.42 -19.39 -11.94
C LYS A 193 0.98 -17.96 -12.33
N PRO A 194 0.69 -17.08 -11.35
CA PRO A 194 0.26 -15.72 -11.63
C PRO A 194 1.37 -14.93 -12.33
N ARG A 195 0.98 -13.98 -13.17
CA ARG A 195 1.88 -12.95 -13.70
C ARG A 195 1.53 -11.61 -13.06
N HIS A 196 2.54 -10.88 -12.60
CA HIS A 196 2.33 -9.50 -12.19
C HIS A 196 2.16 -8.64 -13.43
N ILE A 197 1.00 -7.98 -13.54
CA ILE A 197 0.70 -7.01 -14.59
C ILE A 197 0.22 -5.75 -13.90
N GLU A 198 0.83 -4.63 -14.25
CA GLU A 198 0.57 -3.33 -13.64
C GLU A 198 0.36 -2.28 -14.72
N PHE A 199 -0.62 -1.40 -14.51
CA PHE A 199 -0.86 -0.23 -15.34
C PHE A 199 -0.64 1.02 -14.48
N GLN A 200 0.30 1.87 -14.88
CA GLN A 200 0.47 3.17 -14.23
C GLN A 200 -0.66 4.11 -14.66
N ILE A 201 -1.42 4.58 -13.69
CA ILE A 201 -2.51 5.53 -13.90
C ILE A 201 -2.07 6.91 -13.41
N MET A 202 -2.33 7.93 -14.22
CA MET A 202 -2.23 9.33 -13.83
C MET A 202 -3.54 10.02 -14.15
N ALA A 203 -3.97 10.91 -13.29
CA ALA A 203 -5.17 11.73 -13.50
C ALA A 203 -4.93 13.12 -12.90
N ASP A 204 -5.64 14.10 -13.44
CA ASP A 204 -5.65 15.46 -12.90
C ASP A 204 -7.00 15.79 -12.24
N LYS A 205 -7.08 16.99 -11.65
CA LYS A 205 -8.32 17.50 -11.01
C LYS A 205 -9.43 17.88 -12.01
N PHE A 206 -9.16 17.81 -13.31
CA PHE A 206 -10.11 18.17 -14.36
C PHE A 206 -10.73 16.93 -15.02
N GLY A 207 -10.34 15.74 -14.63
CA GLY A 207 -10.88 14.47 -15.12
C GLY A 207 -10.15 13.89 -16.33
N ASN A 208 -8.96 14.38 -16.63
CA ASN A 208 -8.10 13.76 -17.63
C ASN A 208 -7.34 12.57 -17.04
#